data_2e83f0bfd566c43efbc661d91a133d10
#
_entry.id   2e83f0bfd566c43efbc661d91a133d10
#
_cell.length_a   1.000
_cell.length_b   1.000
_cell.length_c   1.000
_cell.angle_alpha   90.00
_cell.angle_beta   90.00
_cell.angle_gamma   90.00
#
_symmetry.space_group_name_H-M   'P 1'
#
loop_
_entity.id
_entity.type
_entity.pdbx_description
1 polymer ?
#
loop_
_entity_poly.entity_id
_entity_poly.type
_entity_poly.pdbx_seq_one_letter_code
_entity_poly.pdbx_strand_id
1 'polypeptide(L)'
;MSFLTHRRIPRAIPLCRLERIGDEVLLYHPGLTKAVYLNGTASLIWQLCDGQRSDEDIVVLLREGFPDEGADIAGDVHATLQRFSDEGAIEFI
;
A
#
# COMPACT_ATOMS: atom_id res chain seq x y z
N MET A 1 -20.76 12.19 14.48
CA MET A 1 -20.10 11.24 14.89
C MET A 1 -19.00 10.75 14.13
N SER A 2 -17.95 10.79 14.76
CA SER A 2 -16.71 10.37 14.18
C SER A 2 -16.70 8.91 13.84
N PHE A 3 -17.59 8.18 14.42
CA PHE A 3 -17.67 6.81 14.09
C PHE A 3 -17.92 6.57 12.61
N LEU A 4 -18.25 7.59 11.89
CA LEU A 4 -18.41 7.46 10.47
C LEU A 4 -17.09 7.44 9.74
N THR A 5 -16.03 7.76 10.45
CA THR A 5 -14.72 7.84 9.82
C THR A 5 -13.95 6.57 10.14
N HIS A 6 -13.79 5.74 9.14
CA HIS A 6 -13.03 4.51 9.30
C HIS A 6 -11.65 4.68 8.70
N ARG A 7 -11.02 5.79 9.06
CA ARG A 7 -9.66 6.01 8.59
C ARG A 7 -8.73 5.01 9.22
N ARG A 8 -7.97 4.38 8.39
CA ARG A 8 -6.95 3.46 8.83
C ARG A 8 -5.61 4.01 8.36
N ILE A 9 -4.63 3.95 9.23
CA ILE A 9 -3.32 4.46 8.93
C ILE A 9 -2.37 3.28 8.77
N PRO A 10 -2.00 2.95 7.53
CA PRO A 10 -1.11 1.82 7.29
C PRO A 10 0.33 2.20 7.58
N ARG A 11 1.05 1.28 8.18
CA ARG A 11 2.47 1.45 8.47
C ARG A 11 3.21 0.21 8.01
N ALA A 12 4.23 0.41 7.18
CA ALA A 12 5.07 -0.69 6.73
C ALA A 12 5.76 -1.35 7.92
N ILE A 13 5.80 -2.68 7.89
CA ILE A 13 6.52 -3.43 8.92
C ILE A 13 8.01 -3.14 8.78
N PRO A 14 8.72 -2.87 9.88
CA PRO A 14 10.09 -2.35 9.80
C PRO A 14 11.09 -3.14 8.99
N LEU A 15 10.95 -4.45 8.91
CA LEU A 15 11.90 -5.27 8.17
C LEU A 15 11.50 -5.50 6.73
N CYS A 16 10.35 -4.97 6.32
CA CYS A 16 9.92 -5.05 4.93
C CYS A 16 10.66 -4.02 4.10
N ARG A 17 11.01 -4.38 2.90
CA ARG A 17 11.67 -3.46 1.99
C ARG A 17 11.33 -3.82 0.55
N LEU A 18 11.48 -2.83 -0.32
CA LEU A 18 11.34 -3.05 -1.74
C LEU A 18 12.69 -3.32 -2.35
N GLU A 19 12.74 -4.28 -3.26
CA GLU A 19 13.93 -4.54 -4.06
C GLU A 19 13.54 -4.52 -5.53
N ARG A 20 14.39 -3.90 -6.33
CA ARG A 20 14.18 -3.87 -7.78
C ARG A 20 15.13 -4.85 -8.42
N ILE A 21 14.57 -5.76 -9.22
CA ILE A 21 15.35 -6.71 -9.97
C ILE A 21 14.92 -6.59 -11.43
N GLY A 22 15.75 -5.98 -12.26
CA GLY A 22 15.39 -5.65 -13.63
C GLY A 22 14.23 -4.68 -13.64
N ASP A 23 13.14 -5.05 -14.29
CA ASP A 23 11.94 -4.22 -14.36
C ASP A 23 10.92 -4.58 -13.28
N GLU A 24 11.26 -5.50 -12.42
CA GLU A 24 10.33 -5.97 -11.42
C GLU A 24 10.62 -5.40 -10.05
N VAL A 25 9.57 -5.18 -9.27
CA VAL A 25 9.68 -4.70 -7.90
C VAL A 25 9.14 -5.78 -6.98
N LEU A 26 9.94 -6.12 -5.99
CA LEU A 26 9.60 -7.17 -5.03
C LEU A 26 9.50 -6.59 -3.64
N LEU A 27 8.49 -7.01 -2.91
CA LEU A 27 8.36 -6.71 -1.50
C LEU A 27 8.95 -7.88 -0.73
N TYR A 28 9.91 -7.58 0.13
CA TYR A 28 10.68 -8.58 0.84
C TYR A 28 10.57 -8.39 2.35
N HIS A 29 10.37 -9.48 3.06
CA HIS A 29 10.37 -9.47 4.51
C HIS A 29 10.99 -10.78 4.98
N PRO A 30 11.93 -10.74 5.95
CA PRO A 30 12.60 -11.96 6.40
C PRO A 30 11.67 -13.06 6.91
N GLY A 31 10.49 -12.68 7.40
CA GLY A 31 9.53 -13.66 7.87
C GLY A 31 8.69 -14.29 6.77
N LEU A 32 8.81 -13.79 5.53
CA LEU A 32 8.05 -14.35 4.42
C LEU A 32 8.86 -15.45 3.76
N THR A 33 8.17 -16.50 3.37
CA THR A 33 8.84 -17.61 2.68
C THR A 33 9.12 -17.28 1.23
N LYS A 34 8.53 -16.23 0.70
CA LYS A 34 8.72 -15.82 -0.69
C LYS A 34 8.49 -14.33 -0.81
N ALA A 35 9.12 -13.74 -1.81
CA ALA A 35 8.92 -12.33 -2.11
C ALA A 35 7.58 -12.13 -2.82
N VAL A 36 7.04 -10.93 -2.70
CA VAL A 36 5.77 -10.57 -3.32
C VAL A 36 6.04 -9.60 -4.46
N TYR A 37 5.59 -9.96 -5.66
CA TYR A 37 5.75 -9.08 -6.81
C TYR A 37 4.76 -7.94 -6.74
N LEU A 38 5.24 -6.72 -7.01
CA LEU A 38 4.40 -5.54 -7.00
C LEU A 38 4.45 -4.87 -8.37
N ASN A 39 3.29 -4.47 -8.87
CA ASN A 39 3.26 -3.59 -10.04
C ASN A 39 3.59 -2.17 -9.58
N GLY A 40 3.68 -1.25 -10.54
CA GLY A 40 4.07 0.12 -10.22
C GLY A 40 3.15 0.78 -9.21
N THR A 41 1.84 0.60 -9.36
CA THR A 41 0.87 1.19 -8.46
C THR A 41 0.98 0.61 -7.06
N ALA A 42 1.10 -0.70 -6.95
CA ALA A 42 1.22 -1.35 -5.64
C ALA A 42 2.51 -0.93 -4.93
N SER A 43 3.60 -0.79 -5.69
CA SER A 43 4.87 -0.32 -5.15
C SER A 43 4.73 1.08 -4.57
N LEU A 44 4.04 1.96 -5.29
CA LEU A 44 3.82 3.32 -4.83
C LEU A 44 2.95 3.33 -3.57
N ILE A 45 1.89 2.53 -3.55
CA ILE A 45 1.03 2.44 -2.38
C ILE A 45 1.83 1.99 -1.15
N TRP A 46 2.68 0.98 -1.31
CA TRP A 46 3.47 0.52 -0.18
C TRP A 46 4.41 1.60 0.34
N GLN A 47 5.00 2.38 -0.56
CA GLN A 47 5.89 3.46 -0.16
C GLN A 47 5.16 4.56 0.61
N LEU A 48 3.86 4.69 0.41
CA LEU A 48 3.06 5.68 1.13
C LEU A 48 2.56 5.16 2.49
N CYS A 49 2.84 3.91 2.82
CA CYS A 49 2.47 3.33 4.10
C CYS A 49 3.51 3.71 5.16
N ASP A 50 3.46 4.95 5.61
CA ASP A 50 4.47 5.53 6.50
C ASP A 50 4.01 5.67 7.94
N GLY A 51 2.82 5.22 8.26
CA GLY A 51 2.29 5.35 9.62
C GLY A 51 1.75 6.73 9.93
N GLN A 52 1.67 7.62 8.93
CA GLN A 52 1.16 8.97 9.11
C GLN A 52 0.03 9.31 8.16
N ARG A 53 0.03 8.72 6.98
CA ARG A 53 -1.04 8.93 6.00
C ARG A 53 -2.13 7.90 6.20
N SER A 54 -3.36 8.34 6.14
CA SER A 54 -4.48 7.41 6.18
C SER A 54 -4.69 6.77 4.81
N ASP A 55 -5.50 5.73 4.77
CA ASP A 55 -5.89 5.12 3.51
C ASP A 55 -6.54 6.14 2.57
N GLU A 56 -7.35 7.04 3.11
CA GLU A 56 -7.97 8.07 2.29
C GLU A 56 -6.95 9.05 1.73
N ASP A 57 -5.93 9.38 2.52
CA ASP A 57 -4.86 10.26 2.04
C ASP A 57 -4.16 9.63 0.85
N ILE A 58 -3.93 8.33 0.91
CA ILE A 58 -3.29 7.60 -0.19
C ILE A 58 -4.16 7.63 -1.43
N VAL A 59 -5.47 7.46 -1.26
CA VAL A 59 -6.40 7.53 -2.39
C VAL A 59 -6.33 8.90 -3.07
N VAL A 60 -6.32 9.97 -2.27
CA VAL A 60 -6.25 11.33 -2.81
C VAL A 60 -4.96 11.54 -3.58
N LEU A 61 -3.84 11.10 -3.01
CA LEU A 61 -2.55 11.27 -3.67
C LEU A 61 -2.50 10.52 -5.00
N LEU A 62 -3.05 9.32 -5.06
CA LEU A 62 -3.05 8.57 -6.29
C LEU A 62 -3.97 9.18 -7.33
N ARG A 63 -5.10 9.72 -6.91
CA ARG A 63 -6.00 10.41 -7.85
C ARG A 63 -5.34 11.64 -8.45
N GLU A 64 -4.57 12.35 -7.66
CA GLU A 64 -3.85 13.52 -8.16
C GLU A 64 -2.73 13.14 -9.10
N GLY A 65 -2.07 12.02 -8.85
CA GLY A 65 -0.99 11.55 -9.70
C GLY A 65 -1.45 10.87 -10.98
N PHE A 66 -2.65 10.31 -10.98
CA PHE A 66 -3.18 9.57 -12.12
C PHE A 66 -4.61 10.01 -12.44
N PRO A 67 -4.80 11.29 -12.81
CA PRO A 67 -6.15 11.82 -12.99
C PRO A 67 -6.95 11.19 -14.12
N ASP A 68 -6.27 10.59 -15.10
CA ASP A 68 -6.94 10.02 -16.25
C ASP A 68 -7.23 8.53 -16.13
N GLU A 69 -6.94 7.97 -14.97
CA GLU A 69 -7.10 6.55 -14.81
C GLU A 69 -8.52 6.07 -14.81
N GLY A 70 -9.50 6.74 -14.79
CA GLY A 70 -10.87 6.28 -14.90
C GLY A 70 -11.23 5.04 -14.08
N ALA A 71 -10.28 4.45 -13.42
CA ALA A 71 -10.48 3.24 -12.66
C ALA A 71 -10.93 3.55 -11.25
N ASP A 72 -11.36 2.53 -10.54
CA ASP A 72 -11.73 2.65 -9.14
C ASP A 72 -10.48 2.71 -8.27
N ILE A 73 -9.84 3.87 -8.20
CA ILE A 73 -8.62 4.03 -7.44
C ILE A 73 -8.84 3.71 -5.96
N ALA A 74 -9.96 4.15 -5.39
CA ALA A 74 -10.23 3.85 -3.98
C ALA A 74 -10.32 2.35 -3.74
N GLY A 75 -11.04 1.63 -4.61
CA GLY A 75 -11.12 0.18 -4.50
C GLY A 75 -9.77 -0.49 -4.64
N ASP A 76 -8.97 -0.03 -5.59
CA ASP A 76 -7.64 -0.59 -5.81
C ASP A 76 -6.73 -0.35 -4.60
N VAL A 77 -6.77 0.85 -4.03
CA VAL A 77 -5.97 1.15 -2.84
C VAL A 77 -6.38 0.24 -1.68
N HIS A 78 -7.69 0.14 -1.44
CA HIS A 78 -8.17 -0.66 -0.32
C HIS A 78 -7.84 -2.14 -0.50
N ALA A 79 -8.00 -2.65 -1.71
CA ALA A 79 -7.66 -4.05 -1.99
C ALA A 79 -6.17 -4.31 -1.82
N THR A 80 -5.33 -3.37 -2.27
CA THR A 80 -3.88 -3.50 -2.15
C THR A 80 -3.45 -3.45 -0.70
N LEU A 81 -3.99 -2.52 0.07
CA LEU A 81 -3.68 -2.44 1.50
C LEU A 81 -4.13 -3.69 2.24
N GLN A 82 -5.29 -4.23 1.89
CA GLN A 82 -5.75 -5.47 2.51
C GLN A 82 -4.81 -6.62 2.19
N ARG A 83 -4.35 -6.70 0.95
CA ARG A 83 -3.38 -7.71 0.56
C ARG A 83 -2.09 -7.58 1.37
N PHE A 84 -1.57 -6.36 1.51
CA PHE A 84 -0.37 -6.15 2.31
C PHE A 84 -0.58 -6.55 3.77
N SER A 85 -1.74 -6.23 4.32
CA SER A 85 -2.06 -6.62 5.69
C SER A 85 -2.12 -8.13 5.83
N ASP A 86 -2.77 -8.79 4.89
CA ASP A 86 -2.89 -10.25 4.91
C ASP A 86 -1.54 -10.94 4.79
N GLU A 87 -0.62 -10.32 4.06
CA GLU A 87 0.72 -10.86 3.88
C GLU A 87 1.69 -10.47 5.01
N GLY A 88 1.23 -9.69 5.96
CA GLY A 88 2.08 -9.27 7.07
C GLY A 88 3.09 -8.20 6.71
N ALA A 89 2.86 -7.46 5.63
CA ALA A 89 3.77 -6.41 5.17
C ALA A 89 3.48 -5.05 5.78
N ILE A 90 2.25 -4.82 6.20
CA ILE A 90 1.85 -3.60 6.90
C ILE A 90 0.99 -3.95 8.09
N GLU A 91 0.86 -2.96 8.98
CA GLU A 91 -0.14 -3.00 10.04
C GLU A 91 -0.92 -1.69 10.00
N PHE A 92 -2.13 -1.72 10.48
CA PHE A 92 -2.93 -0.51 10.62
C PHE A 92 -2.85 -0.02 12.06
N ILE A 93 -2.63 1.26 12.23
CA ILE A 93 -2.51 1.86 13.56
C ILE A 93 -3.58 2.92 13.80
#